data_7bff8521e038810ee7234a9a333f9dad
#
_entry.id   7bff8521e038810ee7234a9a333f9dad
#
_cell.length_a   1.000
_cell.length_b   1.000
_cell.length_c   1.000
_cell.angle_alpha   90.00
_cell.angle_beta   90.00
_cell.angle_gamma   90.00
#
_symmetry.space_group_name_H-M   'P 1'
#
loop_
_entity.id
_entity.type
_entity.pdbx_description
1 polymer ?
#
loop_
_entity_poly.entity_id
_entity_poly.type
_entity_poly.pdbx_seq_one_letter_code
_entity_poly.pdbx_strand_id
1 'polypeptide(L)'
;MKHLKKGKKFHRKRDQRKALLKGLAANLILKERIKTTLVKAKETKSKVEKLITIAKKQNIVALRRVKENLPEKAANKLYYEIAPLYKDRKGGYTRIIKTSIRKVRDASPLVILEFVKESKTINKE
;
A
#
# COMPACT_ATOMS: atom_id res chain seq x y z
N MET A 1 -8.53 25.74 14.00
CA MET A 1 -9.39 25.36 12.86
C MET A 1 -8.58 24.65 11.79
N LYS A 2 -9.10 23.58 11.25
CA LYS A 2 -8.30 22.77 10.35
C LYS A 2 -8.30 23.14 8.88
N HIS A 3 -9.15 23.99 8.44
CA HIS A 3 -9.13 24.45 7.05
C HIS A 3 -8.92 23.33 6.02
N LEU A 4 -9.71 22.27 6.12
CA LEU A 4 -9.66 21.16 5.19
C LEU A 4 -8.38 20.33 5.24
N LYS A 5 -7.60 20.47 6.29
CA LYS A 5 -6.40 19.65 6.43
C LYS A 5 -6.80 18.23 6.79
N LYS A 6 -6.34 17.29 6.01
CA LYS A 6 -6.62 15.86 6.21
C LYS A 6 -5.33 15.08 6.17
N GLY A 7 -5.38 13.86 6.62
CA GLY A 7 -4.22 12.99 6.58
C GLY A 7 -3.42 13.02 7.87
N LYS A 8 -2.56 12.06 8.01
CA LYS A 8 -1.75 11.87 9.21
C LYS A 8 -0.35 12.40 8.98
N LYS A 9 0.16 13.15 9.93
CA LYS A 9 1.49 13.74 9.78
C LYS A 9 2.58 12.91 10.44
N PHE A 10 2.24 12.03 11.36
CA PHE A 10 3.19 11.15 12.05
C PHE A 10 4.32 11.93 12.72
N HIS A 11 4.05 13.15 13.16
CA HIS A 11 5.05 14.01 13.80
C HIS A 11 6.32 14.16 12.97
N ARG A 12 6.18 14.25 11.65
CA ARG A 12 7.31 14.33 10.74
C ARG A 12 7.16 15.49 9.78
N LYS A 13 8.29 15.97 9.30
CA LYS A 13 8.29 16.99 8.27
C LYS A 13 7.77 16.40 6.97
N ARG A 14 7.35 17.26 6.05
CA ARG A 14 6.75 16.84 4.79
C ARG A 14 7.57 15.79 4.06
N ASP A 15 8.88 16.04 3.88
CA ASP A 15 9.71 15.10 3.13
C ASP A 15 9.92 13.79 3.88
N GLN A 16 10.02 13.86 5.21
CA GLN A 16 10.14 12.65 6.02
C GLN A 16 8.86 11.83 5.96
N ARG A 17 7.71 12.50 5.95
CA ARG A 17 6.42 11.83 5.84
C ARG A 17 6.29 11.12 4.50
N LYS A 18 6.68 11.79 3.41
CA LYS A 18 6.66 11.19 2.09
C LYS A 18 7.57 9.97 2.03
N ALA A 19 8.77 10.09 2.59
CA ALA A 19 9.71 8.97 2.58
C ALA A 19 9.18 7.77 3.37
N LEU A 20 8.54 8.04 4.51
CA LEU A 20 7.98 6.97 5.32
C LEU A 20 6.91 6.20 4.55
N LEU A 21 5.97 6.91 3.95
CA LEU A 21 4.88 6.25 3.23
C LEU A 21 5.38 5.57 1.96
N LYS A 22 6.35 6.18 1.28
CA LYS A 22 6.94 5.55 0.10
C LYS A 22 7.64 4.25 0.48
N GLY A 23 8.37 4.26 1.59
CA GLY A 23 9.04 3.05 2.06
C GLY A 23 8.07 1.95 2.47
N LEU A 24 7.00 2.32 3.16
CA LEU A 24 6.00 1.33 3.57
C LEU A 24 5.29 0.74 2.34
N ALA A 25 4.95 1.59 1.38
CA ALA A 25 4.31 1.10 0.16
C ALA A 25 5.23 0.15 -0.61
N ALA A 26 6.50 0.50 -0.72
CA ALA A 26 7.46 -0.35 -1.40
C ALA A 26 7.60 -1.70 -0.71
N ASN A 27 7.67 -1.70 0.62
CA ASN A 27 7.78 -2.95 1.37
C ASN A 27 6.55 -3.82 1.18
N LEU A 28 5.37 -3.21 1.20
CA LEU A 28 4.14 -3.97 0.99
C LEU A 28 4.15 -4.62 -0.39
N ILE A 29 4.53 -3.87 -1.41
CA ILE A 29 4.51 -4.39 -2.77
C ILE A 29 5.54 -5.51 -2.93
N LEU A 30 6.73 -5.32 -2.41
CA LEU A 30 7.78 -6.32 -2.58
C LEU A 30 7.53 -7.59 -1.76
N LYS A 31 7.00 -7.45 -0.56
CA LYS A 31 6.77 -8.58 0.33
C LYS A 31 5.33 -9.09 0.32
N GLU A 32 4.43 -8.30 -0.23
CA GLU A 32 3.00 -8.59 -0.36
C GLU A 32 2.24 -8.61 0.95
N ARG A 33 2.92 -8.57 2.08
CA ARG A 33 2.27 -8.36 3.37
C ARG A 33 3.29 -7.77 4.34
N ILE A 34 2.83 -6.85 5.17
CA ILE A 34 3.70 -6.23 6.17
C ILE A 34 2.97 -6.14 7.50
N LYS A 35 3.73 -6.04 8.58
CA LYS A 35 3.18 -5.83 9.90
C LYS A 35 3.58 -4.42 10.34
N THR A 36 2.61 -3.61 10.73
CA THR A 36 2.87 -2.24 11.13
C THR A 36 1.77 -1.76 12.06
N THR A 37 1.84 -0.51 12.51
CA THR A 37 0.80 0.03 13.37
C THR A 37 -0.45 0.33 12.54
N LEU A 38 -1.59 0.38 13.21
CA LEU A 38 -2.87 0.58 12.52
C LEU A 38 -2.90 1.88 11.74
N VAL A 39 -2.40 2.97 12.32
CA VAL A 39 -2.44 4.27 11.65
C VAL A 39 -1.60 4.26 10.38
N LYS A 40 -0.38 3.70 10.46
CA LYS A 40 0.48 3.61 9.29
C LYS A 40 -0.12 2.70 8.22
N ALA A 41 -0.77 1.62 8.66
CA ALA A 41 -1.40 0.70 7.71
C ALA A 41 -2.51 1.38 6.94
N LYS A 42 -3.32 2.19 7.61
CA LYS A 42 -4.42 2.88 6.94
C LYS A 42 -3.93 3.85 5.87
N GLU A 43 -2.88 4.61 6.19
CA GLU A 43 -2.34 5.56 5.23
C GLU A 43 -1.66 4.87 4.06
N THR A 44 -0.92 3.80 4.36
CA THR A 44 -0.25 3.03 3.32
C THR A 44 -1.26 2.35 2.40
N LYS A 45 -2.34 1.81 2.98
CA LYS A 45 -3.40 1.17 2.20
C LYS A 45 -3.99 2.15 1.19
N SER A 46 -4.31 3.35 1.65
CA SER A 46 -4.88 4.36 0.77
C SER A 46 -3.93 4.69 -0.38
N LYS A 47 -2.66 4.88 -0.08
CA LYS A 47 -1.67 5.22 -1.09
C LYS A 47 -1.48 4.11 -2.10
N VAL A 48 -1.33 2.88 -1.63
CA VAL A 48 -1.09 1.75 -2.52
C VAL A 48 -2.29 1.48 -3.41
N GLU A 49 -3.50 1.59 -2.87
CA GLU A 49 -4.69 1.35 -3.68
C GLU A 49 -4.83 2.37 -4.80
N LYS A 50 -4.47 3.61 -4.55
CA LYS A 50 -4.48 4.61 -5.61
C LYS A 50 -3.46 4.27 -6.69
N LEU A 51 -2.30 3.79 -6.29
CA LEU A 51 -1.28 3.41 -7.26
C LEU A 51 -1.70 2.20 -8.08
N ILE A 52 -2.40 1.24 -7.48
CA ILE A 52 -2.91 0.10 -8.23
C ILE A 52 -3.93 0.56 -9.26
N THR A 53 -4.81 1.48 -8.88
CA THR A 53 -5.80 2.00 -9.81
C THR A 53 -5.11 2.65 -11.01
N ILE A 54 -4.05 3.40 -10.78
CA ILE A 54 -3.29 4.01 -11.86
C ILE A 54 -2.62 2.94 -12.71
N ALA A 55 -1.96 1.99 -12.06
CA ALA A 55 -1.19 0.96 -12.77
C ALA A 55 -2.09 0.06 -13.61
N LYS A 56 -3.34 -0.10 -13.24
CA LYS A 56 -4.27 -0.95 -13.99
C LYS A 56 -4.52 -0.44 -15.40
N LYS A 57 -4.24 0.82 -15.66
CA LYS A 57 -4.44 1.36 -17.01
C LYS A 57 -3.42 0.82 -17.99
N GLN A 58 -2.33 0.29 -17.52
CA GLN A 58 -1.33 -0.41 -18.34
C GLN A 58 -0.85 0.37 -19.57
N ASN A 59 -0.57 1.66 -19.37
CA ASN A 59 -0.01 2.46 -20.44
C ASN A 59 1.27 3.13 -19.93
N ILE A 60 1.98 3.80 -20.84
CA ILE A 60 3.27 4.39 -20.49
C ILE A 60 3.12 5.53 -19.47
N VAL A 61 2.05 6.27 -19.53
CA VAL A 61 1.81 7.34 -18.58
C VAL A 61 1.62 6.77 -17.18
N ALA A 62 0.86 5.67 -17.08
CA ALA A 62 0.64 5.01 -15.80
C ALA A 62 1.95 4.49 -15.22
N LEU A 63 2.79 3.89 -16.07
CA LEU A 63 4.08 3.38 -15.61
C LEU A 63 4.95 4.50 -15.07
N ARG A 64 5.00 5.62 -15.77
CA ARG A 64 5.77 6.76 -15.31
C ARG A 64 5.27 7.28 -13.97
N ARG A 65 3.96 7.35 -13.77
CA ARG A 65 3.41 7.81 -12.52
C ARG A 65 3.75 6.89 -11.37
N VAL A 66 3.67 5.59 -11.60
CA VAL A 66 4.02 4.62 -10.58
C VAL A 66 5.50 4.75 -10.22
N LYS A 67 6.36 4.94 -11.22
CA LYS A 67 7.79 5.09 -10.96
C LYS A 67 8.13 6.37 -10.20
N GLU A 68 7.33 7.41 -10.35
CA GLU A 68 7.56 8.63 -9.59
C GLU A 68 7.27 8.44 -8.11
N ASN A 69 6.41 7.51 -7.78
CA ASN A 69 5.97 7.31 -6.40
C ASN A 69 6.59 6.14 -5.69
N LEU A 70 7.36 5.31 -6.36
CA LEU A 70 7.94 4.10 -5.80
C LEU A 70 9.35 3.88 -6.30
N PRO A 71 10.18 3.16 -5.53
CA PRO A 71 11.47 2.71 -6.05
C PRO A 71 11.26 1.81 -7.26
N GLU A 72 12.26 1.72 -8.10
CA GLU A 72 12.13 1.03 -9.38
C GLU A 72 11.66 -0.41 -9.25
N LYS A 73 12.23 -1.18 -8.33
CA LYS A 73 11.82 -2.58 -8.18
C LYS A 73 10.36 -2.70 -7.79
N ALA A 74 9.93 -1.88 -6.84
CA ALA A 74 8.54 -1.94 -6.40
C ALA A 74 7.60 -1.46 -7.49
N ALA A 75 8.00 -0.41 -8.21
CA ALA A 75 7.18 0.12 -9.30
C ALA A 75 6.98 -0.92 -10.39
N ASN A 76 8.07 -1.60 -10.77
CA ASN A 76 7.97 -2.62 -11.81
C ASN A 76 7.10 -3.79 -11.36
N LYS A 77 7.26 -4.23 -10.11
CA LYS A 77 6.44 -5.32 -9.62
C LYS A 77 4.97 -4.95 -9.59
N LEU A 78 4.66 -3.74 -9.15
CA LEU A 78 3.28 -3.29 -9.09
C LEU A 78 2.67 -3.25 -10.49
N TYR A 79 3.38 -2.66 -11.44
CA TYR A 79 2.85 -2.46 -12.78
C TYR A 79 2.73 -3.76 -13.56
N TYR A 80 3.75 -4.60 -13.52
CA TYR A 80 3.78 -5.80 -14.37
C TYR A 80 3.19 -7.04 -13.73
N GLU A 81 3.24 -7.16 -12.43
CA GLU A 81 2.80 -8.39 -11.75
C GLU A 81 1.53 -8.22 -10.94
N ILE A 82 1.42 -7.16 -10.17
CA ILE A 82 0.30 -7.03 -9.24
C ILE A 82 -0.93 -6.43 -9.90
N ALA A 83 -0.78 -5.32 -10.59
CA ALA A 83 -1.93 -4.64 -11.19
C ALA A 83 -2.73 -5.53 -12.15
N PRO A 84 -2.08 -6.38 -12.98
CA PRO A 84 -2.86 -7.24 -13.86
C PRO A 84 -3.74 -8.24 -13.11
N LEU A 85 -3.35 -8.63 -11.89
CA LEU A 85 -4.16 -9.55 -11.10
C LEU A 85 -5.49 -8.94 -10.68
N TYR A 86 -5.55 -7.62 -10.60
CA TYR A 86 -6.75 -6.94 -10.15
C TYR A 86 -7.52 -6.26 -11.27
N LYS A 87 -7.25 -6.69 -12.47
CA LYS A 87 -7.87 -6.12 -13.65
C LYS A 87 -9.38 -5.99 -13.53
N ASP A 88 -10.03 -7.02 -13.01
CA ASP A 88 -11.48 -7.04 -12.89
C ASP A 88 -12.03 -6.56 -11.57
N ARG A 89 -11.15 -6.14 -10.66
CA ARG A 89 -11.58 -5.70 -9.34
C ARG A 89 -11.59 -4.18 -9.31
N LYS A 90 -12.67 -3.61 -8.82
CA LYS A 90 -12.83 -2.15 -8.88
C LYS A 90 -12.22 -1.41 -7.72
N GLY A 91 -11.87 -2.08 -6.67
CA GLY A 91 -11.28 -1.45 -5.49
C GLY A 91 -11.05 -2.49 -4.43
N GLY A 92 -10.61 -2.04 -3.25
CA GLY A 92 -10.39 -2.96 -2.16
C GLY A 92 -9.30 -3.98 -2.45
N TYR A 93 -8.19 -3.53 -2.99
CA TYR A 93 -7.10 -4.44 -3.37
C TYR A 93 -6.29 -4.94 -2.18
N THR A 94 -6.37 -4.26 -1.06
CA THR A 94 -5.61 -4.64 0.13
C THR A 94 -6.57 -4.71 1.31
N ARG A 95 -6.12 -5.36 2.40
CA ARG A 95 -6.92 -5.43 3.60
C ARG A 95 -6.04 -5.35 4.83
N ILE A 96 -6.61 -4.90 5.92
CA ILE A 96 -5.93 -4.79 7.20
C ILE A 96 -6.48 -5.87 8.11
N ILE A 97 -5.60 -6.72 8.65
CA ILE A 97 -5.98 -7.76 9.59
C ILE A 97 -5.49 -7.34 10.96
N LYS A 98 -6.41 -7.15 11.89
CA LYS A 98 -6.03 -6.78 13.24
C LYS A 98 -5.50 -7.98 13.99
N THR A 99 -4.45 -7.77 14.78
CA THR A 99 -3.87 -8.84 15.57
C THR A 99 -3.98 -8.47 17.05
N SER A 100 -3.73 -9.44 17.92
CA SER A 100 -3.69 -9.18 19.34
C SER A 100 -2.33 -8.69 19.81
N ILE A 101 -1.35 -8.65 18.90
CA ILE A 101 0.01 -8.25 19.23
C ILE A 101 0.11 -6.73 19.32
N ARG A 102 0.84 -6.25 20.32
CA ARG A 102 1.07 -4.83 20.49
C ARG A 102 2.56 -4.59 20.67
N LYS A 103 3.00 -3.36 20.38
CA LYS A 103 4.39 -3.01 20.60
C LYS A 103 4.70 -3.04 22.08
N VAL A 104 5.88 -3.48 22.42
CA VAL A 104 6.29 -3.61 23.81
C VAL A 104 6.38 -2.25 24.50
N ARG A 105 6.93 -1.26 23.82
CA ARG A 105 7.13 0.04 24.46
C ARG A 105 5.88 0.86 24.68
N ASP A 106 5.10 1.07 23.64
CA ASP A 106 3.98 1.99 23.74
C ASP A 106 2.63 1.31 23.55
N ALA A 107 2.62 -0.01 23.51
CA ALA A 107 1.39 -0.79 23.40
C ALA A 107 0.54 -0.43 22.17
N SER A 108 1.15 0.13 21.14
CA SER A 108 0.42 0.43 19.91
C SER A 108 -0.05 -0.87 19.27
N PRO A 109 -1.29 -0.92 18.78
CA PRO A 109 -1.77 -2.13 18.13
C PRO A 109 -1.03 -2.36 16.82
N LEU A 110 -0.63 -3.60 16.60
CA LEU A 110 0.00 -3.99 15.34
C LEU A 110 -1.01 -4.70 14.48
N VAL A 111 -0.97 -4.42 13.19
CA VAL A 111 -1.87 -5.04 12.24
C VAL A 111 -1.07 -5.56 11.06
N ILE A 112 -1.70 -6.43 10.28
CA ILE A 112 -1.09 -6.94 9.06
C ILE A 112 -1.82 -6.28 7.90
N LEU A 113 -1.06 -5.67 7.00
CA LEU A 113 -1.59 -5.11 5.77
C LEU A 113 -1.12 -6.03 4.65
N GLU A 114 -2.04 -6.53 3.86
CA GLU A 114 -1.70 -7.47 2.80
C GLU A 114 -2.60 -7.28 1.59
N PHE A 115 -2.16 -7.81 0.45
CA PHE A 115 -2.99 -7.80 -0.74
C PHE A 115 -4.06 -8.87 -0.64
N VAL A 116 -5.24 -8.55 -1.14
CA VAL A 116 -6.34 -9.52 -1.22
C VAL A 116 -6.07 -10.42 -2.41
N LYS A 117 -6.02 -11.72 -2.18
CA LYS A 117 -5.76 -12.65 -3.27
C LYS A 117 -7.06 -13.17 -3.84
N GLU A 118 -7.10 -13.29 -5.16
CA GLU A 118 -8.29 -13.77 -5.80
C GLU A 118 -8.44 -15.26 -5.58
N SER A 119 -9.63 -15.68 -5.19
CA SER A 119 -9.86 -17.06 -4.91
C SER A 119 -9.75 -17.94 -6.15
N LYS A 120 -9.95 -17.36 -7.31
CA LYS A 120 -9.89 -18.16 -8.53
C LYS A 120 -8.52 -18.72 -8.79
N THR A 121 -7.51 -18.15 -8.19
CA THR A 121 -6.18 -18.70 -8.38
C THR A 121 -6.05 -20.07 -7.78
N ILE A 122 -6.97 -20.44 -6.92
CA ILE A 122 -6.91 -21.73 -6.30
C ILE A 122 -7.37 -22.81 -7.23
N ASN A 123 -8.14 -22.46 -8.19
CA ASN A 123 -8.69 -23.44 -9.07
C ASN A 123 -7.81 -23.88 -10.19
N LYS A 124 -6.58 -23.58 -10.12
CA LYS A 124 -5.76 -23.95 -11.13
C LYS A 124 -5.45 -25.28 -11.04
N GLU A 125 -5.63 -25.99 -10.65
CA GLU A 125 -5.26 -27.21 -10.64
C GLU A 125 -5.40 -27.88 -11.50
#